data_4fa52bbe61f0928126cc0766a1794e05
#
_entry.id   4fa52bbe61f0928126cc0766a1794e05
#
_cell.length_a   1.000
_cell.length_b   1.000
_cell.length_c   1.000
_cell.angle_alpha   90.00
_cell.angle_beta   90.00
_cell.angle_gamma   90.00
#
_symmetry.space_group_name_H-M   'P 1'
#
loop_
_entity.id
_entity.type
_entity.pdbx_description
1 polymer ?
#
loop_
_entity_poly.entity_id
_entity_poly.type
_entity_poly.pdbx_seq_one_letter_code
_entity_poly.pdbx_strand_id
1 'polypeptide(L)'
;FPYKLIMADFFTQKAGLQQIGEKFYTYYDKLTGLNRSASVSLINTSKLDELAAVCSEIVKGKEQTIASLPVNELQQLEYLGNTYHALYDLDDFIGRLATEPQYTNFKKVLDEVVIYKQTTPMATYAKGSIYINRYSGLSIYVPQAGLEQLNEWYKGMDWYKVTYQ
;
A
#
# COMPACT_ATOMS: atom_id res chain seq x y z
N PHE A 1 1.99 21.07 -3.70
CA PHE A 1 1.53 20.40 -2.50
C PHE A 1 0.90 21.42 -1.54
N PRO A 2 -0.27 21.17 -0.95
CA PRO A 2 -1.01 22.12 -0.12
C PRO A 2 -0.45 22.24 1.30
N TYR A 3 0.88 22.44 1.45
CA TYR A 3 1.56 22.51 2.76
C TYR A 3 0.92 23.50 3.72
N LYS A 4 0.58 24.71 3.25
CA LYS A 4 0.00 25.74 4.12
C LYS A 4 -1.34 25.29 4.71
N LEU A 5 -2.16 24.55 3.94
CA LEU A 5 -3.46 24.08 4.37
C LEU A 5 -3.33 22.98 5.44
N ILE A 6 -2.39 22.06 5.23
CA ILE A 6 -2.20 20.87 6.09
C ILE A 6 -1.41 21.25 7.33
N MET A 7 -0.31 21.98 7.18
CA MET A 7 0.58 22.32 8.28
C MET A 7 -0.04 23.32 9.27
N ALA A 8 -0.90 24.22 8.79
CA ALA A 8 -1.60 25.14 9.68
C ALA A 8 -2.44 24.40 10.72
N ASP A 9 -3.15 23.36 10.32
CA ASP A 9 -3.97 22.56 11.24
C ASP A 9 -3.12 21.69 12.17
N PHE A 10 -2.03 21.12 11.66
CA PHE A 10 -1.10 20.33 12.45
C PHE A 10 -0.46 21.17 13.57
N PHE A 11 0.09 22.34 13.24
CA PHE A 11 0.76 23.19 14.23
C PHE A 11 -0.20 23.90 15.20
N THR A 12 -1.44 24.13 14.80
CA THR A 12 -2.44 24.74 15.69
C THR A 12 -3.19 23.72 16.52
N GLN A 13 -2.91 22.42 16.34
CA GLN A 13 -3.61 21.30 17.00
C GLN A 13 -5.15 21.37 16.90
N LYS A 14 -5.65 21.99 15.84
CA LYS A 14 -7.10 22.16 15.61
C LYS A 14 -7.73 20.99 14.86
N ALA A 15 -6.92 20.06 14.34
CA ALA A 15 -7.40 18.91 13.62
C ALA A 15 -6.66 17.64 14.04
N GLY A 16 -7.38 16.52 14.14
CA GLY A 16 -6.80 15.20 14.29
C GLY A 16 -6.16 14.70 12.97
N LEU A 17 -5.33 13.66 13.06
CA LEU A 17 -4.62 13.12 11.91
C LEU A 17 -5.56 12.69 10.77
N GLN A 18 -6.72 12.10 11.09
CA GLN A 18 -7.71 11.73 10.08
C GLN A 18 -8.25 12.95 9.33
N GLN A 19 -8.59 14.02 10.04
CA GLN A 19 -9.07 15.28 9.42
C GLN A 19 -8.01 15.90 8.51
N ILE A 20 -6.73 15.76 8.85
CA ILE A 20 -5.61 16.17 8.00
C ILE A 20 -5.58 15.35 6.70
N GLY A 21 -5.73 14.02 6.81
CA GLY A 21 -5.85 13.13 5.66
C GLY A 21 -7.05 13.45 4.77
N GLU A 22 -8.21 13.72 5.36
CA GLU A 22 -9.42 14.14 4.65
C GLU A 22 -9.25 15.45 3.88
N LYS A 23 -8.59 16.44 4.50
CA LYS A 23 -8.28 17.72 3.83
C LYS A 23 -7.30 17.55 2.68
N PHE A 24 -6.28 16.71 2.87
CA PHE A 24 -5.34 16.38 1.80
C PHE A 24 -6.07 15.75 0.61
N TYR A 25 -6.84 14.70 0.84
CA TYR A 25 -7.63 14.03 -0.19
C TYR A 25 -8.59 15.00 -0.89
N THR A 26 -9.38 15.75 -0.12
CA THR A 26 -10.38 16.68 -0.65
C THR A 26 -9.77 17.79 -1.51
N TYR A 27 -8.54 18.22 -1.19
CA TYR A 27 -7.83 19.18 -2.03
C TYR A 27 -7.54 18.61 -3.41
N TYR A 28 -6.95 17.41 -3.48
CA TYR A 28 -6.61 16.78 -4.76
C TYR A 28 -7.81 16.28 -5.53
N ASP A 29 -8.86 15.81 -4.85
CA ASP A 29 -10.08 15.29 -5.49
C ASP A 29 -10.86 16.38 -6.24
N LYS A 30 -10.71 17.65 -5.84
CA LYS A 30 -11.28 18.81 -6.54
C LYS A 30 -10.50 19.23 -7.78
N LEU A 31 -9.29 18.76 -7.96
CA LEU A 31 -8.49 19.06 -9.15
C LEU A 31 -9.02 18.26 -10.36
N THR A 32 -8.56 18.62 -11.55
CA THR A 32 -8.96 17.97 -12.80
C THR A 32 -7.78 17.40 -13.56
N GLY A 33 -8.06 16.43 -14.45
CA GLY A 33 -7.04 15.80 -15.28
C GLY A 33 -5.93 15.15 -14.46
N LEU A 34 -4.70 15.26 -14.90
CA LEU A 34 -3.54 14.63 -14.30
C LEU A 34 -3.19 15.15 -12.89
N ASN A 35 -3.71 16.31 -12.52
CA ASN A 35 -3.49 16.88 -11.18
C ASN A 35 -4.39 16.24 -10.11
N ARG A 36 -5.48 15.56 -10.50
CA ARG A 36 -6.35 14.79 -9.61
C ARG A 36 -5.70 13.46 -9.30
N SER A 37 -4.63 13.48 -8.52
CA SER A 37 -3.79 12.32 -8.25
C SER A 37 -3.30 12.37 -6.81
N ALA A 38 -3.93 11.59 -5.93
CA ALA A 38 -3.52 11.45 -4.55
C ALA A 38 -4.00 10.13 -3.95
N SER A 39 -3.21 9.58 -3.06
CA SER A 39 -3.62 8.55 -2.11
C SER A 39 -3.13 8.92 -0.72
N VAL A 40 -3.90 8.60 0.29
CA VAL A 40 -3.59 8.88 1.69
C VAL A 40 -4.14 7.76 2.56
N SER A 41 -3.35 7.36 3.54
CA SER A 41 -3.77 6.43 4.59
C SER A 41 -3.27 6.87 5.96
N LEU A 42 -4.02 6.54 7.00
CA LEU A 42 -3.65 6.70 8.40
C LEU A 42 -3.47 5.32 9.00
N ILE A 43 -2.26 5.07 9.48
CA ILE A 43 -1.84 3.76 9.94
C ILE A 43 -1.67 3.76 11.46
N ASN A 44 -2.29 2.78 12.13
CA ASN A 44 -2.03 2.46 13.52
C ASN A 44 -0.77 1.58 13.60
N THR A 45 0.37 2.20 13.85
CA THR A 45 1.67 1.51 13.88
C THR A 45 1.80 0.50 15.02
N SER A 46 1.00 0.63 16.10
CA SER A 46 1.01 -0.33 17.20
C SER A 46 0.44 -1.71 16.83
N LYS A 47 -0.18 -1.83 15.66
CA LYS A 47 -0.79 -3.06 15.14
C LYS A 47 0.00 -3.70 14.00
N LEU A 48 1.14 -3.14 13.62
CA LEU A 48 1.93 -3.66 12.50
C LEU A 48 2.51 -5.05 12.77
N ASP A 49 2.88 -5.35 14.01
CA ASP A 49 3.40 -6.69 14.37
C ASP A 49 2.31 -7.76 14.21
N GLU A 50 1.07 -7.45 14.57
CA GLU A 50 -0.07 -8.34 14.40
C GLU A 50 -0.37 -8.55 12.90
N LEU A 51 -0.31 -7.48 12.10
CA LEU A 51 -0.44 -7.60 10.64
C LEU A 51 0.68 -8.45 10.03
N ALA A 52 1.92 -8.25 10.46
CA ALA A 52 3.05 -9.05 10.00
C ALA A 52 2.87 -10.54 10.34
N ALA A 53 2.37 -10.86 11.54
CA ALA A 53 2.11 -12.23 11.95
C ALA A 53 1.06 -12.92 11.07
N VAL A 54 -0.09 -12.29 10.83
CA VAL A 54 -1.12 -12.87 9.95
C VAL A 54 -0.68 -12.95 8.49
N CYS A 55 0.13 -12.01 8.01
CA CYS A 55 0.75 -12.13 6.69
C CYS A 55 1.73 -13.31 6.63
N SER A 56 2.53 -13.53 7.68
CA SER A 56 3.47 -14.66 7.77
C SER A 56 2.76 -16.00 7.64
N GLU A 57 1.64 -16.19 8.32
CA GLU A 57 0.82 -17.43 8.21
C GLU A 57 0.35 -17.70 6.76
N ILE A 58 0.29 -16.67 5.92
CA ILE A 58 -0.18 -16.77 4.55
C ILE A 58 0.97 -16.95 3.56
N VAL A 59 2.08 -16.21 3.73
CA VAL A 59 3.15 -16.15 2.72
C VAL A 59 4.31 -17.12 2.96
N LYS A 60 4.54 -17.51 4.22
CA LYS A 60 5.65 -18.39 4.57
C LYS A 60 5.59 -19.74 3.85
N GLY A 61 6.69 -20.12 3.21
CA GLY A 61 6.78 -21.35 2.43
C GLY A 61 6.08 -21.28 1.06
N LYS A 62 5.67 -20.09 0.60
CA LYS A 62 5.03 -19.90 -0.72
C LYS A 62 5.91 -19.12 -1.71
N GLU A 63 7.22 -19.10 -1.52
CA GLU A 63 8.16 -18.32 -2.34
C GLU A 63 8.04 -18.65 -3.83
N GLN A 64 7.86 -19.94 -4.18
CA GLN A 64 7.68 -20.36 -5.57
C GLN A 64 6.34 -19.90 -6.15
N THR A 65 5.27 -19.97 -5.35
CA THR A 65 3.95 -19.48 -5.74
C THR A 65 3.99 -17.98 -5.98
N ILE A 66 4.64 -17.23 -5.07
CA ILE A 66 4.80 -15.78 -5.17
C ILE A 66 5.61 -15.42 -6.42
N ALA A 67 6.71 -16.10 -6.68
CA ALA A 67 7.54 -15.86 -7.86
C ALA A 67 6.82 -16.16 -9.19
N SER A 68 5.78 -16.97 -9.18
CA SER A 68 4.95 -17.31 -10.35
C SER A 68 3.66 -16.50 -10.46
N LEU A 69 3.38 -15.58 -9.52
CA LEU A 69 2.19 -14.74 -9.59
C LEU A 69 2.20 -13.87 -10.86
N PRO A 70 1.06 -13.74 -11.54
CA PRO A 70 0.91 -12.79 -12.64
C PRO A 70 0.81 -11.36 -12.07
N VAL A 71 1.96 -10.77 -11.72
CA VAL A 71 2.04 -9.47 -11.04
C VAL A 71 1.38 -8.32 -11.82
N ASN A 72 1.24 -8.47 -13.14
CA ASN A 72 0.49 -7.53 -13.98
C ASN A 72 -1.03 -7.52 -13.72
N GLU A 73 -1.55 -8.51 -13.01
CA GLU A 73 -2.95 -8.57 -12.55
C GLU A 73 -3.14 -7.97 -11.15
N LEU A 74 -2.04 -7.69 -10.43
CA LEU A 74 -2.09 -7.04 -9.13
C LEU A 74 -2.27 -5.52 -9.29
N GLN A 75 -2.95 -4.90 -8.34
CA GLN A 75 -3.07 -3.46 -8.28
C GLN A 75 -1.72 -2.81 -7.98
N GLN A 76 -1.18 -2.11 -8.94
CA GLN A 76 0.04 -1.31 -8.79
C GLN A 76 -0.25 -0.04 -8.00
N LEU A 77 0.66 0.33 -7.09
CA LEU A 77 0.53 1.53 -6.24
C LEU A 77 1.80 2.41 -6.23
N GLU A 78 2.69 2.24 -7.19
CA GLU A 78 3.91 3.04 -7.24
C GLU A 78 3.82 4.22 -8.20
N TYR A 79 4.58 5.29 -7.90
CA TYR A 79 4.61 6.53 -8.67
C TYR A 79 5.78 6.63 -9.66
N LEU A 80 6.77 5.78 -9.54
CA LEU A 80 7.98 5.84 -10.34
C LEU A 80 7.78 5.04 -11.63
N GLY A 81 7.20 5.66 -12.64
CA GLY A 81 6.96 5.09 -13.97
C GLY A 81 8.23 4.66 -14.69
N ASN A 82 8.87 3.62 -14.23
CA ASN A 82 10.02 2.97 -14.82
C ASN A 82 9.59 1.74 -15.62
N THR A 83 10.58 1.00 -16.10
CA THR A 83 10.39 -0.20 -16.92
C THR A 83 9.81 -1.39 -16.13
N TYR A 84 9.73 -1.32 -14.81
CA TYR A 84 9.18 -2.36 -13.95
C TYR A 84 8.33 -1.75 -12.83
N HIS A 85 7.39 -2.53 -12.31
CA HIS A 85 6.59 -2.22 -11.14
C HIS A 85 6.97 -3.17 -10.01
N ALA A 86 7.11 -2.65 -8.82
CA ALA A 86 7.58 -3.40 -7.67
C ALA A 86 6.65 -3.32 -6.45
N LEU A 87 5.84 -2.25 -6.36
CA LEU A 87 4.94 -2.03 -5.23
C LEU A 87 3.48 -2.25 -5.65
N TYR A 88 2.81 -3.12 -4.91
CA TYR A 88 1.44 -3.53 -5.17
C TYR A 88 0.58 -3.35 -3.92
N ASP A 89 -0.73 -3.32 -4.10
CA ASP A 89 -1.69 -3.26 -2.99
C ASP A 89 -1.58 -4.51 -2.11
N LEU A 90 -1.43 -4.32 -0.80
CA LEU A 90 -1.24 -5.43 0.15
C LEU A 90 -2.43 -6.37 0.17
N ASP A 91 -3.66 -5.84 0.15
CA ASP A 91 -4.87 -6.66 0.20
C ASP A 91 -5.03 -7.51 -1.05
N ASP A 92 -4.76 -6.93 -2.22
CA ASP A 92 -4.80 -7.67 -3.50
C ASP A 92 -3.75 -8.78 -3.55
N PHE A 93 -2.53 -8.52 -3.09
CA PHE A 93 -1.46 -9.52 -3.00
C PHE A 93 -1.82 -10.67 -2.05
N ILE A 94 -2.23 -10.37 -0.83
CA ILE A 94 -2.57 -11.39 0.18
C ILE A 94 -3.80 -12.19 -0.26
N GLY A 95 -4.79 -11.55 -0.87
CA GLY A 95 -5.98 -12.21 -1.40
C GLY A 95 -5.71 -13.27 -2.47
N ARG A 96 -4.56 -13.18 -3.18
CA ARG A 96 -4.13 -14.21 -4.16
C ARG A 96 -3.50 -15.44 -3.52
N LEU A 97 -3.08 -15.35 -2.27
CA LEU A 97 -2.33 -16.39 -1.57
C LEU A 97 -3.12 -17.07 -0.45
N ALA A 98 -4.05 -16.35 0.16
CA ALA A 98 -4.76 -16.78 1.34
C ALA A 98 -5.87 -17.81 1.02
N THR A 99 -6.09 -18.74 1.93
CA THR A 99 -7.36 -19.47 2.01
C THR A 99 -8.45 -18.58 2.61
N GLU A 100 -9.73 -18.92 2.44
CA GLU A 100 -10.84 -18.10 2.93
C GLU A 100 -10.75 -17.76 4.44
N PRO A 101 -10.47 -18.72 5.35
CA PRO A 101 -10.30 -18.38 6.77
C PRO A 101 -9.11 -17.46 7.04
N GLN A 102 -7.99 -17.66 6.35
CA GLN A 102 -6.81 -16.81 6.48
C GLN A 102 -7.10 -15.39 5.99
N TYR A 103 -7.79 -15.27 4.85
CA TYR A 103 -8.13 -13.96 4.30
C TYR A 103 -9.08 -13.18 5.20
N THR A 104 -10.09 -13.84 5.76
CA THR A 104 -11.02 -13.22 6.72
C THR A 104 -10.27 -12.69 7.95
N ASN A 105 -9.33 -13.46 8.51
CA ASN A 105 -8.51 -13.02 9.64
C ASN A 105 -7.59 -11.85 9.25
N PHE A 106 -6.93 -11.94 8.11
CA PHE A 106 -6.10 -10.87 7.58
C PHE A 106 -6.89 -9.56 7.41
N LYS A 107 -8.09 -9.61 6.83
CA LYS A 107 -8.94 -8.43 6.64
C LYS A 107 -9.29 -7.75 7.95
N LYS A 108 -9.64 -8.54 8.98
CA LYS A 108 -9.93 -8.02 10.31
C LYS A 108 -8.75 -7.23 10.86
N VAL A 109 -7.54 -7.80 10.80
CA VAL A 109 -6.33 -7.14 11.30
C VAL A 109 -5.96 -5.93 10.45
N LEU A 110 -6.10 -6.02 9.12
CA LEU A 110 -5.86 -4.89 8.22
C LEU A 110 -6.75 -3.69 8.55
N ASP A 111 -8.02 -3.92 8.86
CA ASP A 111 -8.97 -2.86 9.22
C ASP A 111 -8.65 -2.20 10.59
N GLU A 112 -7.94 -2.91 11.50
CA GLU A 112 -7.41 -2.33 12.74
C GLU A 112 -6.12 -1.52 12.51
N VAL A 113 -5.35 -1.87 11.49
CA VAL A 113 -4.11 -1.17 11.09
C VAL A 113 -4.43 0.08 10.27
N VAL A 114 -5.28 -0.04 9.26
CA VAL A 114 -5.62 1.07 8.35
C VAL A 114 -6.87 1.78 8.84
N ILE A 115 -6.68 2.76 9.71
CA ILE A 115 -7.78 3.49 10.38
C ILE A 115 -8.55 4.38 9.40
N TYR A 116 -7.86 4.94 8.42
CA TYR A 116 -8.45 5.79 7.39
C TYR A 116 -7.68 5.62 6.08
N LYS A 117 -8.39 5.63 4.98
CA LYS A 117 -7.79 5.62 3.64
C LYS A 117 -8.70 6.26 2.61
N GLN A 118 -8.10 6.99 1.68
CA GLN A 118 -8.76 7.53 0.48
C GLN A 118 -7.78 7.58 -0.68
N THR A 119 -8.30 7.41 -1.89
CA THR A 119 -7.53 7.56 -3.12
C THR A 119 -8.38 8.17 -4.22
N THR A 120 -7.76 8.98 -5.07
CA THR A 120 -8.36 9.36 -6.35
C THR A 120 -8.35 8.14 -7.28
N PRO A 121 -9.25 8.07 -8.29
CA PRO A 121 -9.33 6.91 -9.19
C PRO A 121 -8.06 6.64 -10.01
N MET A 122 -7.13 7.60 -10.04
CA MET A 122 -5.92 7.53 -10.83
C MET A 122 -4.74 8.13 -10.06
N ALA A 123 -3.61 7.45 -10.10
CA ALA A 123 -2.31 8.01 -9.71
C ALA A 123 -1.52 8.37 -10.97
N THR A 124 -1.02 9.61 -11.01
CA THR A 124 -0.29 10.15 -12.15
C THR A 124 1.17 10.39 -11.80
N TYR A 125 2.06 10.03 -12.69
CA TYR A 125 3.49 10.27 -12.59
C TYR A 125 4.05 10.77 -13.95
N ALA A 126 5.30 11.21 -13.97
CA ALA A 126 5.89 11.90 -15.12
C ALA A 126 5.83 11.15 -16.47
N LYS A 127 5.72 9.83 -16.46
CA LYS A 127 5.71 8.98 -17.66
C LYS A 127 4.39 8.23 -17.91
N GLY A 128 3.37 8.46 -17.10
CA GLY A 128 2.10 7.76 -17.28
C GLY A 128 1.15 7.92 -16.11
N SER A 129 0.14 7.08 -16.10
CA SER A 129 -0.88 7.02 -15.06
C SER A 129 -1.27 5.58 -14.82
N ILE A 130 -1.57 5.25 -13.58
CA ILE A 130 -2.20 3.99 -13.19
C ILE A 130 -3.60 4.25 -12.66
N TYR A 131 -4.54 3.40 -13.05
CA TYR A 131 -5.87 3.41 -12.44
C TYR A 131 -5.83 2.65 -11.13
N ILE A 132 -6.44 3.22 -10.09
CA ILE A 132 -6.51 2.61 -8.77
C ILE A 132 -7.93 2.09 -8.56
N ASN A 133 -8.10 0.79 -8.77
CA ASN A 133 -9.37 0.08 -8.60
C ASN A 133 -9.46 -0.60 -7.23
N ARG A 134 -8.30 -0.86 -6.60
CA ARG A 134 -8.17 -1.46 -5.28
C ARG A 134 -7.18 -0.64 -4.46
N TYR A 135 -7.55 -0.31 -3.24
CA TYR A 135 -6.71 0.47 -2.35
C TYR A 135 -6.91 0.04 -0.91
N SER A 136 -5.98 -0.74 -0.40
CA SER A 136 -5.99 -1.20 0.99
C SER A 136 -5.43 -0.16 1.97
N GLY A 137 -4.73 0.85 1.48
CA GLY A 137 -4.02 1.85 2.29
C GLY A 137 -2.57 1.48 2.57
N LEU A 138 -2.15 0.26 2.21
CA LEU A 138 -0.77 -0.21 2.31
C LEU A 138 -0.30 -0.82 0.99
N SER A 139 0.95 -0.59 0.66
CA SER A 139 1.63 -1.25 -0.45
C SER A 139 2.71 -2.20 0.05
N ILE A 140 3.00 -3.22 -0.74
CA ILE A 140 4.03 -4.20 -0.48
C ILE A 140 4.91 -4.40 -1.71
N TYR A 141 6.20 -4.65 -1.50
CA TYR A 141 7.08 -5.16 -2.54
C TYR A 141 6.77 -6.64 -2.79
N VAL A 142 6.58 -7.02 -4.04
CA VAL A 142 6.39 -8.42 -4.44
C VAL A 142 7.63 -8.87 -5.22
N PRO A 143 8.40 -9.86 -4.71
CA PRO A 143 9.58 -10.39 -5.39
C PRO A 143 9.23 -10.94 -6.78
N GLN A 144 10.03 -10.58 -7.78
CA GLN A 144 9.84 -10.94 -9.17
C GLN A 144 11.15 -11.44 -9.80
N ALA A 145 11.04 -12.32 -10.80
CA ALA A 145 12.16 -12.66 -11.65
C ALA A 145 12.64 -11.41 -12.44
N GLY A 146 13.95 -11.27 -12.57
CA GLY A 146 14.56 -10.11 -13.24
C GLY A 146 14.77 -8.89 -12.35
N LEU A 147 14.36 -8.96 -11.07
CA LEU A 147 14.59 -7.91 -10.05
C LEU A 147 15.49 -8.41 -8.92
N GLU A 148 16.52 -9.21 -9.24
CA GLU A 148 17.34 -9.92 -8.25
C GLU A 148 17.98 -8.99 -7.21
N GLN A 149 18.47 -7.82 -7.65
CA GLN A 149 19.07 -6.84 -6.74
C GLN A 149 18.05 -6.28 -5.74
N LEU A 150 16.84 -6.00 -6.19
CA LEU A 150 15.75 -5.53 -5.32
C LEU A 150 15.26 -6.64 -4.40
N ASN A 151 15.19 -7.88 -4.92
CA ASN A 151 14.83 -9.04 -4.11
C ASN A 151 15.82 -9.26 -2.96
N GLU A 152 17.12 -9.15 -3.22
CA GLU A 152 18.16 -9.28 -2.18
C GLU A 152 18.08 -8.13 -1.16
N TRP A 153 17.86 -6.90 -1.62
CA TRP A 153 17.69 -5.77 -0.72
C TRP A 153 16.44 -5.93 0.17
N TYR A 154 15.32 -6.41 -0.40
CA TYR A 154 14.08 -6.67 0.33
C TYR A 154 14.26 -7.71 1.44
N LYS A 155 15.06 -8.76 1.20
CA LYS A 155 15.40 -9.77 2.23
C LYS A 155 16.09 -9.18 3.46
N GLY A 156 16.75 -8.05 3.33
CA GLY A 156 17.37 -7.32 4.43
C GLY A 156 16.38 -6.55 5.32
N MET A 157 15.15 -6.33 4.87
CA MET A 157 14.14 -5.57 5.62
C MET A 157 13.51 -6.38 6.75
N ASP A 158 13.16 -5.71 7.83
CA ASP A 158 12.53 -6.35 9.00
C ASP A 158 11.17 -6.96 8.66
N TRP A 159 10.39 -6.31 7.81
CA TRP A 159 9.15 -6.88 7.31
C TRP A 159 9.34 -8.24 6.65
N TYR A 160 10.34 -8.37 5.76
CA TYR A 160 10.65 -9.67 5.12
C TYR A 160 11.04 -10.74 6.13
N LYS A 161 11.92 -10.39 7.07
CA LYS A 161 12.38 -11.32 8.10
C LYS A 161 11.24 -11.86 8.96
N VAL A 162 10.27 -11.02 9.28
CA VAL A 162 9.10 -11.42 10.08
C VAL A 162 8.09 -12.22 9.26
N THR A 163 7.88 -11.86 7.99
CA THR A 163 6.78 -12.44 7.20
C THR A 163 7.18 -13.67 6.39
N TYR A 164 8.44 -13.79 5.95
CA TYR A 164 8.89 -14.88 5.06
C TYR A 164 9.79 -15.90 5.77
N GLN A 165 10.43 -15.55 6.87
CA GLN A 165 11.33 -16.43 7.64
C GLN A 165 10.66 -16.94 8.93
#